data_5f1079e9ae44ba6e058f93ea55836f9c
#
_entry.id   5f1079e9ae44ba6e058f93ea55836f9c
#
_cell.length_a   1.000
_cell.length_b   1.000
_cell.length_c   1.000
_cell.angle_alpha   90.00
_cell.angle_beta   90.00
_cell.angle_gamma   90.00
#
_symmetry.space_group_name_H-M   'P 1'
#
loop_
_entity.id
_entity.type
_entity.pdbx_description
1 polymer ?
#
loop_
_entity_poly.entity_id
_entity_poly.type
_entity_poly.pdbx_seq_one_letter_code
_entity_poly.pdbx_strand_id
1 'polypeptide(L)' 'MNRVTSLFGIQYPIIQGGMVWCSGWRLASAVSNAGGLGLLGAGSMHPETLREHIRKCRAATDRPFGVNIPLMLSLIHI' A
#
# COMPACT_ATOMS: atom_id res chain seq x y z
N MET A 1 6.04 15.88 16.46
CA MET A 1 6.07 14.87 15.38
C MET A 1 6.39 13.52 15.99
N ASN A 2 5.64 12.48 15.70
CA ASN A 2 5.91 11.18 16.29
C ASN A 2 6.79 10.32 15.39
N ARG A 3 7.22 9.17 15.91
CA ARG A 3 8.14 8.30 15.19
C ARG A 3 7.54 7.71 13.93
N VAL A 4 6.23 7.44 13.95
CA VAL A 4 5.56 6.84 12.79
C VAL A 4 5.55 7.82 11.62
N THR A 5 5.19 9.07 11.88
CA THR A 5 5.17 10.08 10.82
C THR A 5 6.57 10.36 10.29
N SER A 6 7.56 10.39 11.15
CA SER A 6 8.95 10.62 10.73
C SER A 6 9.50 9.43 9.92
N LEU A 7 9.20 8.22 10.37
CA LEU A 7 9.70 7.00 9.73
C LEU A 7 9.19 6.85 8.30
N PHE A 8 7.90 7.09 8.10
CA PHE A 8 7.29 6.88 6.79
C PHE A 8 7.18 8.14 5.94
N GLY A 9 7.51 9.30 6.51
CA GLY A 9 7.39 10.56 5.77
C GLY A 9 5.94 10.94 5.51
N ILE A 10 5.04 10.62 6.45
CA ILE A 10 3.61 10.90 6.31
C ILE A 10 3.18 11.98 7.30
N GLN A 11 2.05 12.61 7.01
CA GLN A 11 1.56 13.72 7.83
C GLN A 11 0.85 13.23 9.11
N TYR A 12 0.06 12.18 9.00
CA TYR A 12 -0.71 11.62 10.11
C TYR A 12 -0.23 10.19 10.40
N PRO A 13 -0.22 9.76 11.67
CA PRO A 13 0.23 8.41 12.01
C PRO A 13 -0.88 7.38 11.75
N ILE A 14 -1.35 7.33 10.52
CA ILE A 14 -2.43 6.45 10.09
C ILE A 14 -1.93 5.60 8.94
N ILE A 15 -2.02 4.28 9.10
CA ILE A 15 -1.62 3.31 8.09
C ILE A 15 -2.86 2.53 7.68
N GLN A 16 -3.21 2.59 6.40
CA GLN A 16 -4.34 1.84 5.88
C GLN A 16 -3.97 0.36 5.77
N GLY A 17 -4.86 -0.53 6.19
CA GLY A 17 -4.63 -1.97 6.05
C GLY A 17 -4.68 -2.39 4.59
N GLY A 18 -3.77 -3.28 4.20
CA GLY A 18 -3.79 -3.84 2.86
C GLY A 18 -4.89 -4.90 2.76
N MET A 19 -5.91 -4.65 1.95
CA MET A 19 -7.08 -5.51 1.83
C MET A 19 -7.15 -6.10 0.43
N VAL A 20 -7.09 -7.43 0.36
CA VAL A 20 -7.28 -8.14 -0.91
C VAL A 20 -8.63 -7.72 -1.50
N TRP A 21 -8.70 -7.47 -2.77
CA TRP A 21 -9.89 -7.05 -3.52
C TRP A 21 -10.33 -5.61 -3.25
N CYS A 22 -9.92 -5.00 -2.13
CA CYS A 22 -10.40 -3.67 -1.76
C CYS A 22 -9.35 -2.58 -1.84
N SER A 23 -8.08 -2.88 -1.56
CA SER A 23 -7.05 -1.86 -1.58
C SER A 23 -6.17 -1.95 -2.82
N GLY A 24 -6.71 -1.40 -3.92
CA GLY A 24 -5.92 -1.21 -5.13
C GLY A 24 -5.25 0.16 -5.13
N TRP A 25 -4.74 0.56 -6.29
CA TRP A 25 -3.99 1.81 -6.40
C TRP A 25 -4.85 3.04 -6.09
N ARG A 26 -6.15 2.98 -6.35
CA ARG A 26 -7.03 4.14 -6.10
C ARG A 26 -7.14 4.44 -4.62
N LEU A 27 -7.41 3.41 -3.82
CA LEU A 27 -7.50 3.60 -2.38
C LEU A 27 -6.14 3.96 -1.79
N ALA A 28 -5.09 3.24 -2.17
CA ALA A 28 -3.76 3.50 -1.65
C ALA A 28 -3.29 4.92 -1.94
N SER A 29 -3.46 5.39 -3.18
CA SER A 29 -3.05 6.74 -3.54
C SER A 29 -3.91 7.79 -2.84
N ALA A 30 -5.21 7.53 -2.66
CA ALA A 30 -6.10 8.46 -1.96
C ALA A 30 -5.69 8.60 -0.50
N VAL A 31 -5.37 7.50 0.18
CA VAL A 31 -4.92 7.55 1.57
C VAL A 31 -3.58 8.28 1.68
N SER A 32 -2.65 7.99 0.79
CA SER A 32 -1.35 8.66 0.80
C SER A 32 -1.48 10.15 0.53
N ASN A 33 -2.34 10.54 -0.40
CA ASN A 33 -2.58 11.96 -0.69
C ASN A 33 -3.26 12.67 0.47
N ALA A 34 -4.04 11.94 1.27
CA ALA A 34 -4.70 12.52 2.44
C ALA A 34 -3.75 12.67 3.64
N GLY A 35 -2.54 12.16 3.56
CA GLY A 35 -1.53 12.33 4.61
C GLY A 35 -1.21 11.09 5.43
N GLY A 36 -1.87 9.96 5.17
CA GLY A 36 -1.55 8.68 5.79
C GLY A 36 -0.62 7.85 4.92
N LEU A 37 -0.50 6.58 5.25
CA LEU A 37 0.26 5.63 4.43
C LEU A 37 -0.71 4.65 3.78
N GLY A 38 -0.86 4.74 2.46
CA GLY A 38 -1.69 3.82 1.71
C GLY A 38 -0.94 2.52 1.43
N LEU A 39 -1.64 1.40 1.46
CA LEU A 39 -1.05 0.09 1.17
C LEU A 39 -1.82 -0.62 0.08
N LEU A 40 -1.10 -1.15 -0.90
CA LEU A 40 -1.68 -2.01 -1.92
C LEU A 40 -1.82 -3.42 -1.35
N GLY A 41 -2.98 -4.04 -1.55
CA GLY A 41 -3.20 -5.42 -1.13
C GLY A 41 -2.78 -6.38 -2.23
N ALA A 42 -1.60 -6.97 -2.10
CA ALA A 42 -1.00 -7.77 -3.17
C ALA A 42 -1.27 -9.28 -3.07
N GLY A 43 -2.03 -9.71 -2.08
CA GLY A 43 -2.18 -11.13 -1.76
C GLY A 43 -2.72 -11.99 -2.89
N SER A 44 -3.61 -11.47 -3.71
CA SER A 44 -4.20 -12.21 -4.83
C SER A 44 -3.76 -11.70 -6.20
N MET A 45 -2.81 -10.78 -6.25
CA MET A 45 -2.39 -10.19 -7.52
C MET A 45 -1.31 -11.02 -8.17
N HIS A 46 -1.45 -11.22 -9.47
CA HIS A 46 -0.35 -11.72 -10.27
C HIS A 46 0.74 -10.65 -10.36
N PRO A 47 2.00 -11.04 -10.58
CA PRO A 47 3.10 -10.06 -10.62
C PRO A 47 2.86 -8.91 -11.60
N GLU A 48 2.27 -9.19 -12.76
CA GLU A 48 2.00 -8.14 -13.74
C GLU A 48 0.92 -7.18 -13.28
N THR A 49 -0.12 -7.70 -12.64
CA THR A 49 -1.18 -6.88 -12.07
C THR A 49 -0.65 -5.99 -10.96
N LEU A 50 0.19 -6.55 -10.08
CA LEU A 50 0.81 -5.79 -9.01
C LEU A 50 1.69 -4.67 -9.59
N ARG A 51 2.47 -4.97 -10.61
CA ARG A 51 3.31 -3.95 -11.26
C ARG A 51 2.47 -2.81 -11.80
N GLU A 52 1.34 -3.13 -12.42
CA GLU A 52 0.43 -2.13 -12.96
C GLU A 52 -0.14 -1.25 -11.87
N HIS A 53 -0.55 -1.85 -10.74
CA HIS A 53 -1.05 -1.08 -9.60
C HIS A 53 0.02 -0.18 -9.01
N ILE A 54 1.25 -0.67 -8.90
CA ILE A 54 2.35 0.16 -8.40
C ILE A 54 2.59 1.35 -9.32
N ARG A 55 2.57 1.14 -10.63
CA ARG A 55 2.77 2.23 -11.58
C ARG A 55 1.66 3.27 -11.49
N LYS A 56 0.41 2.82 -11.41
CA LYS A 56 -0.74 3.73 -11.32
C LYS A 56 -0.74 4.48 -10.00
N CYS A 57 -0.36 3.81 -8.91
CA CYS A 57 -0.27 4.47 -7.61
C CYS A 57 0.83 5.53 -7.63
N ARG A 58 1.97 5.22 -8.20
CA ARG A 58 3.06 6.18 -8.30
C ARG A 58 2.68 7.38 -9.17
N ALA A 59 1.90 7.17 -10.21
CA ALA A 59 1.42 8.27 -11.06
C ALA A 59 0.36 9.12 -10.37
N ALA A 60 -0.40 8.52 -9.43
CA ALA A 60 -1.50 9.21 -8.75
C ALA A 60 -1.05 9.96 -7.50
N THR A 61 0.11 9.63 -6.94
CA THR A 61 0.61 10.29 -5.73
C THR A 61 2.13 10.35 -5.74
N ASP A 62 2.68 11.47 -5.27
CA ASP A 62 4.13 11.57 -5.00
C ASP A 62 4.44 11.21 -3.56
N ARG A 63 3.43 10.89 -2.75
CA ARG A 63 3.62 10.58 -1.34
C ARG A 63 3.93 9.10 -1.15
N PRO A 64 4.52 8.73 -0.01
CA PRO A 64 4.86 7.32 0.24
C PRO A 64 3.63 6.43 0.25
N PHE A 65 3.78 5.23 -0.28
CA PHE A 65 2.81 4.16 -0.16
C PHE A 65 3.56 2.84 -0.03
N GLY A 66 2.87 1.81 0.41
CA GLY A 66 3.48 0.50 0.60
C GLY A 66 2.70 -0.61 -0.08
N VAL A 67 3.23 -1.81 0.02
CA VAL A 67 2.61 -3.01 -0.54
C VAL A 67 2.51 -4.05 0.57
N ASN A 68 1.31 -4.58 0.78
CA ASN A 68 1.07 -5.61 1.77
C ASN A 68 1.24 -6.98 1.14
N ILE A 69 2.23 -7.74 1.59
CA ILE A 69 2.50 -9.09 1.10
C ILE A 69 2.19 -10.06 2.24
N PRO A 70 1.08 -10.82 2.15
CA PRO A 70 0.72 -11.72 3.23
C PRO A 70 1.63 -12.94 3.29
N LEU A 71 2.27 -13.12 4.43
CA LEU A 71 3.18 -14.25 4.63
C LEU A 71 2.45 -15.59 4.72
N MET A 72 1.17 -15.55 5.04
CA MET A 72 0.38 -16.78 5.15
C MET A 72 0.35 -17.56 3.84
N LEU A 73 0.36 -16.90 2.70
CA LEU A 73 0.42 -17.58 1.41
C LEU A 73 1.70 -18.37 1.23
N SER A 74 2.79 -17.87 1.76
CA SER A 74 4.06 -18.60 1.72
C SER A 74 4.00 -19.89 2.50
N LEU A 75 3.30 -19.89 3.62
CA LEU A 75 3.16 -21.08 4.45
C LEU A 75 2.32 -22.15 3.79
N ILE A 76 1.34 -21.76 3.02
CA ILE A 76 0.47 -22.69 2.31
C ILE A 76 1.25 -23.46 1.23
N HIS A 77 2.25 -22.87 0.67
CA HIS A 77 3.03 -23.46 -0.41
C HIS A 77 4.24 -24.28 0.08
N ILE A 78 4.45 -24.31 1.36
CA ILE A 78 5.50 -25.12 1.96
C ILE A 78 4.97 -26.51 2.26
#